data_7d96de5c5ea455f23a122dd51b8e85be
#
_entry.id   7d96de5c5ea455f23a122dd51b8e85be
#
_cell.length_a   1.000
_cell.length_b   1.000
_cell.length_c   1.000
_cell.angle_alpha   90.00
_cell.angle_beta   90.00
_cell.angle_gamma   90.00
#
_symmetry.space_group_name_H-M   'P 1'
#
loop_
_entity.id
_entity.type
_entity.pdbx_description
1 polymer ?
#
loop_
_entity_poly.entity_id
_entity_poly.type
_entity_poly.pdbx_seq_one_letter_code
_entity_poly.pdbx_strand_id
1 'polypeptide(L)'
;MARESWPDPSPARTRPAAQSRPQDSRALAARRRLAAHIATSKRARAQRTLALLTSALSAIVLLTAGSGWLLASYVSGHLGRVNAGTAGTPESGPLNILLAGVDVRSGLSRHEQRVLHVGHATGHNSDTLMVAHITADHKHIQVVSLPRDSWVRIPGFGMNKINAAFGLGGPRLMVKTVEQATGLVINDFVEVNFLGFVKIIDALGGVDVCLPYAVNDPYSGLHMSAGRHHVNGIRALQFARDRHSFALSDLARIADQQQLLSSVLSEAASSGTLTNPVKFSHLLSAATAATKVDSKLNVTSLADELRLIRPGAVSFTAVPLASTNFVAPNGESAVLWNQAAAGALFQQIKTDHWSKHRHRHKHHHGGAGSGQRSVWQAKPKTAAQAACH
;
A
#
# COMPACT_ATOMS: atom_id res chain seq x y z
N MET A 1 -40.22 88.68 77.74
CA MET A 1 -38.84 88.25 77.70
C MET A 1 -38.74 86.89 78.37
N ALA A 2 -39.04 85.86 77.73
CA ALA A 2 -39.10 84.47 78.27
C ALA A 2 -37.99 83.62 77.64
N ARG A 3 -37.20 83.02 78.50
CA ARG A 3 -36.21 82.06 78.19
C ARG A 3 -36.90 80.67 78.17
N GLU A 4 -37.03 80.08 77.07
CA GLU A 4 -37.42 78.66 76.92
C GLU A 4 -36.19 77.77 77.20
N SER A 5 -36.37 76.85 78.12
CA SER A 5 -35.40 75.83 78.51
C SER A 5 -35.70 74.53 77.66
N TRP A 6 -34.68 74.01 77.03
CA TRP A 6 -34.72 72.75 76.37
C TRP A 6 -34.47 71.59 77.35
N PRO A 7 -35.15 70.49 77.22
CA PRO A 7 -34.91 69.31 78.06
C PRO A 7 -33.76 68.44 77.52
N ASP A 8 -33.00 67.89 78.43
CA ASP A 8 -31.84 67.07 78.30
C ASP A 8 -32.17 65.69 77.58
N PRO A 9 -31.35 65.19 76.73
CA PRO A 9 -31.60 63.87 76.05
C PRO A 9 -31.27 62.73 77.01
N SER A 10 -32.21 61.81 77.15
CA SER A 10 -32.06 60.57 77.89
C SER A 10 -30.94 59.66 77.36
N PRO A 11 -30.24 58.90 78.20
CA PRO A 11 -29.15 58.05 77.80
C PRO A 11 -29.65 56.84 76.98
N ALA A 12 -28.98 56.57 75.84
CA ALA A 12 -29.22 55.44 74.96
C ALA A 12 -29.06 54.09 75.69
N ARG A 13 -30.12 53.32 75.73
CA ARG A 13 -30.06 51.94 76.20
C ARG A 13 -29.16 51.10 75.27
N THR A 14 -27.99 50.71 75.76
CA THR A 14 -27.15 49.67 75.11
C THR A 14 -27.89 48.34 75.14
N ARG A 15 -28.23 47.80 73.95
CA ARG A 15 -28.71 46.43 73.83
C ARG A 15 -27.60 45.43 74.19
N PRO A 16 -27.89 44.47 75.08
CA PRO A 16 -26.91 43.45 75.39
C PRO A 16 -26.57 42.67 74.15
N ALA A 17 -25.30 42.44 73.85
CA ALA A 17 -24.81 41.55 72.75
C ALA A 17 -25.43 40.18 72.95
N ALA A 18 -26.11 39.71 71.88
CA ALA A 18 -26.71 38.37 71.83
C ALA A 18 -25.60 37.33 72.08
N GLN A 19 -25.55 36.82 73.31
CA GLN A 19 -24.71 35.65 73.58
C GLN A 19 -25.23 34.47 72.75
N SER A 20 -24.47 34.05 71.69
CA SER A 20 -24.77 32.89 70.91
C SER A 20 -24.83 31.64 71.82
N ARG A 21 -26.00 31.02 71.86
CA ARG A 21 -26.23 29.81 72.68
C ARG A 21 -25.21 28.73 72.35
N PRO A 22 -24.60 28.06 73.36
CA PRO A 22 -23.61 26.98 73.11
C PRO A 22 -24.06 25.85 72.15
N GLN A 23 -25.40 25.69 71.97
CA GLN A 23 -25.99 24.73 71.08
C GLN A 23 -25.77 25.04 69.57
N ASP A 24 -25.76 26.36 69.22
CA ASP A 24 -25.55 26.76 67.81
C ASP A 24 -24.11 26.57 67.40
N SER A 25 -23.14 26.73 68.28
CA SER A 25 -21.73 26.48 67.98
C SER A 25 -21.41 24.99 67.74
N ARG A 26 -22.06 24.12 68.51
CA ARG A 26 -21.93 22.62 68.29
C ARG A 26 -22.56 22.16 66.99
N ALA A 27 -23.75 22.68 66.65
CA ALA A 27 -24.43 22.39 65.39
C ALA A 27 -23.63 22.89 64.18
N LEU A 28 -23.01 24.05 64.27
CA LEU A 28 -22.15 24.63 63.23
C LEU A 28 -20.86 23.78 63.03
N ALA A 29 -20.25 23.33 64.11
CA ALA A 29 -19.08 22.47 64.08
C ALA A 29 -19.40 21.08 63.49
N ALA A 30 -20.57 20.51 63.82
CA ALA A 30 -21.04 19.23 63.23
C ALA A 30 -21.28 19.35 61.72
N ARG A 31 -21.92 20.44 61.26
CA ARG A 31 -22.13 20.74 59.83
C ARG A 31 -20.80 20.91 59.07
N ARG A 32 -19.82 21.62 59.66
CA ARG A 32 -18.48 21.76 59.07
C ARG A 32 -17.74 20.43 58.97
N ARG A 33 -17.82 19.54 59.98
CA ARG A 33 -17.24 18.18 59.93
C ARG A 33 -17.89 17.30 58.87
N LEU A 34 -19.22 17.34 58.75
CA LEU A 34 -19.97 16.60 57.74
C LEU A 34 -19.61 17.11 56.33
N ALA A 35 -19.58 18.42 56.10
CA ALA A 35 -19.19 19.01 54.82
C ALA A 35 -17.75 18.64 54.44
N ALA A 36 -16.81 18.64 55.39
CA ALA A 36 -15.43 18.22 55.17
C ALA A 36 -15.36 16.71 54.81
N HIS A 37 -16.15 15.89 55.49
CA HIS A 37 -16.18 14.44 55.21
C HIS A 37 -16.78 14.12 53.81
N ILE A 38 -17.82 14.84 53.40
CA ILE A 38 -18.41 14.76 52.07
C ILE A 38 -17.41 15.25 51.00
N ALA A 39 -16.70 16.32 51.25
CA ALA A 39 -15.69 16.87 50.33
C ALA A 39 -14.51 15.92 50.14
N THR A 40 -14.02 15.30 51.23
CA THR A 40 -12.95 14.29 51.16
C THR A 40 -13.39 13.03 50.45
N SER A 41 -14.63 12.55 50.65
CA SER A 41 -15.17 11.38 49.96
C SER A 41 -15.38 11.63 48.47
N LYS A 42 -15.82 12.82 48.08
CA LYS A 42 -15.93 13.21 46.66
C LYS A 42 -14.56 13.30 45.98
N ARG A 43 -13.56 13.88 46.63
CA ARG A 43 -12.18 13.93 46.13
C ARG A 43 -11.59 12.53 46.00
N ALA A 44 -11.78 11.65 46.98
CA ALA A 44 -11.31 10.26 46.92
C ALA A 44 -11.98 9.47 45.77
N ARG A 45 -13.28 9.67 45.53
CA ARG A 45 -13.97 9.08 44.39
C ARG A 45 -13.43 9.62 43.06
N ALA A 46 -13.27 10.92 42.93
CA ALA A 46 -12.71 11.56 41.72
C ALA A 46 -11.27 11.07 41.43
N GLN A 47 -10.43 10.92 42.48
CA GLN A 47 -9.08 10.38 42.35
C GLN A 47 -9.09 8.91 41.89
N ARG A 48 -10.01 8.06 42.44
CA ARG A 48 -10.17 6.66 42.02
C ARG A 48 -10.65 6.56 40.58
N THR A 49 -11.63 7.36 40.15
CA THR A 49 -12.10 7.37 38.76
C THR A 49 -11.02 7.86 37.80
N LEU A 50 -10.25 8.87 38.16
CA LEU A 50 -9.13 9.34 37.36
C LEU A 50 -8.04 8.26 37.25
N ALA A 51 -7.70 7.59 38.36
CA ALA A 51 -6.72 6.51 38.38
C ALA A 51 -7.18 5.32 37.50
N LEU A 52 -8.48 4.97 37.55
CA LEU A 52 -9.04 3.94 36.70
C LEU A 52 -9.03 4.31 35.21
N LEU A 53 -9.35 5.56 34.89
CA LEU A 53 -9.30 6.06 33.51
C LEU A 53 -7.86 6.10 32.96
N THR A 54 -6.90 6.55 33.76
CA THR A 54 -5.48 6.57 33.36
C THR A 54 -4.92 5.16 33.22
N SER A 55 -5.27 4.22 34.10
CA SER A 55 -4.84 2.83 33.99
C SER A 55 -5.48 2.12 32.79
N ALA A 56 -6.76 2.38 32.49
CA ALA A 56 -7.43 1.85 31.31
C ALA A 56 -6.81 2.41 30.02
N LEU A 57 -6.53 3.72 29.97
CA LEU A 57 -5.84 4.34 28.83
C LEU A 57 -4.43 3.75 28.64
N SER A 58 -3.67 3.59 29.73
CA SER A 58 -2.34 2.97 29.66
C SER A 58 -2.42 1.50 29.18
N ALA A 59 -3.41 0.77 29.65
CA ALA A 59 -3.62 -0.61 29.19
C ALA A 59 -3.97 -0.65 27.67
N ILE A 60 -4.81 0.25 27.19
CA ILE A 60 -5.13 0.37 25.76
C ILE A 60 -3.87 0.70 24.96
N VAL A 61 -3.06 1.65 25.40
CA VAL A 61 -1.80 2.01 24.73
C VAL A 61 -0.83 0.83 24.71
N LEU A 62 -0.67 0.11 25.81
CA LEU A 62 0.19 -1.08 25.88
C LEU A 62 -0.32 -2.20 24.99
N LEU A 63 -1.63 -2.46 24.97
CA LEU A 63 -2.23 -3.47 24.11
C LEU A 63 -2.07 -3.12 22.60
N THR A 64 -2.27 -1.87 22.22
CA THR A 64 -2.12 -1.45 20.82
C THR A 64 -0.65 -1.44 20.40
N ALA A 65 0.26 -0.92 21.22
CA ALA A 65 1.69 -0.93 20.94
C ALA A 65 2.24 -2.37 20.93
N GLY A 66 1.84 -3.19 21.90
CA GLY A 66 2.25 -4.60 22.01
C GLY A 66 1.75 -5.43 20.83
N SER A 67 0.49 -5.24 20.40
CA SER A 67 -0.05 -5.94 19.25
C SER A 67 0.65 -5.52 17.94
N GLY A 68 0.97 -4.24 17.78
CA GLY A 68 1.74 -3.73 16.64
C GLY A 68 3.15 -4.34 16.59
N TRP A 69 3.82 -4.41 17.73
CA TRP A 69 5.16 -5.02 17.82
C TRP A 69 5.13 -6.54 17.56
N LEU A 70 4.17 -7.26 18.13
CA LEU A 70 3.99 -8.69 17.86
C LEU A 70 3.70 -8.96 16.39
N LEU A 71 2.88 -8.13 15.75
CA LEU A 71 2.57 -8.24 14.34
C LEU A 71 3.80 -8.00 13.48
N ALA A 72 4.55 -6.95 13.74
CA ALA A 72 5.80 -6.65 13.02
C ALA A 72 6.83 -7.77 13.18
N SER A 73 6.95 -8.33 14.39
CA SER A 73 7.84 -9.45 14.67
C SER A 73 7.40 -10.72 13.95
N TYR A 74 6.10 -11.00 13.93
CA TYR A 74 5.52 -12.14 13.20
C TYR A 74 5.83 -12.03 11.70
N VAL A 75 5.53 -10.88 11.09
CA VAL A 75 5.80 -10.63 9.67
C VAL A 75 7.29 -10.78 9.36
N SER A 76 8.13 -10.11 10.13
CA SER A 76 9.58 -10.14 9.92
C SER A 76 10.18 -11.55 10.05
N GLY A 77 9.61 -12.39 10.92
CA GLY A 77 10.05 -13.75 11.13
C GLY A 77 9.56 -14.78 10.12
N HIS A 78 8.45 -14.50 9.42
CA HIS A 78 7.83 -15.45 8.48
C HIS A 78 8.02 -15.07 7.01
N LEU A 79 8.54 -13.87 6.71
CA LEU A 79 8.89 -13.49 5.34
C LEU A 79 10.12 -14.25 4.85
N GLY A 80 10.03 -14.84 3.67
CA GLY A 80 11.19 -15.35 2.97
C GLY A 80 12.18 -14.23 2.69
N ARG A 81 13.45 -14.44 2.99
CA ARG A 81 14.51 -13.47 2.74
C ARG A 81 15.39 -13.91 1.59
N VAL A 82 15.78 -12.95 0.73
CA VAL A 82 16.69 -13.18 -0.40
C VAL A 82 17.66 -12.01 -0.50
N ASN A 83 18.92 -12.30 -0.83
CA ASN A 83 19.90 -11.25 -1.11
C ASN A 83 19.80 -10.83 -2.58
N ALA A 84 19.00 -9.81 -2.85
CA ALA A 84 18.86 -9.25 -4.19
C ALA A 84 19.95 -8.19 -4.52
N GLY A 85 20.79 -7.84 -3.55
CA GLY A 85 21.88 -6.87 -3.73
C GLY A 85 21.40 -5.44 -3.90
N THR A 86 20.22 -5.13 -3.39
CA THR A 86 19.62 -3.79 -3.43
C THR A 86 20.38 -2.77 -2.56
N ALA A 87 20.09 -1.49 -2.73
CA ALA A 87 20.67 -0.43 -1.91
C ALA A 87 20.17 -0.48 -0.46
N GLY A 88 18.98 -0.99 -0.24
CA GLY A 88 18.25 -0.96 1.05
C GLY A 88 17.37 0.28 1.16
N THR A 89 16.41 0.22 2.08
CA THR A 89 15.46 1.31 2.36
C THR A 89 16.23 2.53 2.88
N PRO A 90 16.17 3.71 2.23
CA PRO A 90 16.84 4.91 2.70
C PRO A 90 16.12 5.44 3.96
N GLU A 91 16.84 6.20 4.79
CA GLU A 91 16.24 6.86 5.97
C GLU A 91 15.27 7.99 5.56
N SER A 92 15.46 8.58 4.39
CA SER A 92 14.63 9.63 3.84
C SER A 92 14.78 9.69 2.32
N GLY A 93 13.77 10.24 1.64
CA GLY A 93 13.79 10.41 0.18
C GLY A 93 12.90 9.38 -0.53
N PRO A 94 12.96 9.37 -1.88
CA PRO A 94 12.13 8.47 -2.68
C PRO A 94 12.64 7.02 -2.57
N LEU A 95 11.72 6.08 -2.72
CA LEU A 95 11.99 4.65 -2.61
C LEU A 95 11.57 3.93 -3.90
N ASN A 96 12.47 3.15 -4.48
CA ASN A 96 12.18 2.31 -5.64
C ASN A 96 12.18 0.84 -5.23
N ILE A 97 11.04 0.19 -5.39
CA ILE A 97 10.86 -1.24 -5.11
C ILE A 97 10.68 -1.99 -6.42
N LEU A 98 11.53 -2.98 -6.67
CA LEU A 98 11.36 -3.88 -7.80
C LEU A 98 10.44 -5.03 -7.41
N LEU A 99 9.28 -5.10 -8.07
CA LEU A 99 8.30 -6.17 -7.92
C LEU A 99 8.50 -7.18 -9.03
N ALA A 100 8.69 -8.46 -8.66
CA ALA A 100 8.85 -9.56 -9.61
C ALA A 100 7.82 -10.65 -9.35
N GLY A 101 6.95 -10.91 -10.32
CA GLY A 101 6.10 -12.11 -10.35
C GLY A 101 6.86 -13.26 -10.98
N VAL A 102 7.13 -14.32 -10.23
CA VAL A 102 7.94 -15.44 -10.70
C VAL A 102 7.14 -16.73 -10.79
N ASP A 103 7.37 -17.46 -11.90
CA ASP A 103 6.81 -18.78 -12.11
C ASP A 103 7.71 -19.84 -11.44
N VAL A 104 7.64 -19.89 -10.10
CA VAL A 104 8.33 -20.95 -9.33
C VAL A 104 7.39 -22.14 -9.19
N ARG A 105 7.68 -23.23 -9.90
CA ARG A 105 6.91 -24.48 -9.88
C ARG A 105 7.49 -25.54 -8.98
N SER A 106 8.71 -25.30 -8.48
CA SER A 106 9.33 -26.18 -7.48
C SER A 106 8.53 -26.18 -6.19
N GLY A 107 8.06 -27.37 -5.78
CA GLY A 107 7.21 -27.54 -4.60
C GLY A 107 5.70 -27.55 -4.86
N LEU A 108 5.24 -27.28 -6.09
CA LEU A 108 3.84 -27.48 -6.46
C LEU A 108 3.54 -28.98 -6.65
N SER A 109 2.49 -29.46 -6.00
CA SER A 109 1.94 -30.80 -6.27
C SER A 109 1.41 -30.91 -7.72
N ARG A 110 1.29 -32.13 -8.25
CA ARG A 110 0.69 -32.37 -9.58
C ARG A 110 -0.76 -31.86 -9.66
N HIS A 111 -1.46 -31.85 -8.54
CA HIS A 111 -2.82 -31.31 -8.46
C HIS A 111 -2.80 -29.77 -8.61
N GLU A 112 -1.96 -29.08 -7.85
CA GLU A 112 -1.81 -27.61 -7.93
C GLU A 112 -1.36 -27.18 -9.33
N GLN A 113 -0.41 -27.88 -9.95
CA GLN A 113 0.03 -27.59 -11.34
C GLN A 113 -1.11 -27.67 -12.32
N ARG A 114 -1.99 -28.68 -12.20
CA ARG A 114 -3.18 -28.82 -13.06
C ARG A 114 -4.20 -27.71 -12.81
N VAL A 115 -4.50 -27.42 -11.56
CA VAL A 115 -5.49 -26.40 -11.16
C VAL A 115 -5.03 -25.00 -11.59
N LEU A 116 -3.73 -24.72 -11.49
CA LEU A 116 -3.15 -23.44 -11.89
C LEU A 116 -2.88 -23.35 -13.40
N HIS A 117 -3.15 -24.41 -14.17
CA HIS A 117 -2.81 -24.49 -15.61
C HIS A 117 -1.34 -24.12 -15.89
N VAL A 118 -0.42 -24.49 -15.00
CA VAL A 118 1.01 -24.31 -15.19
C VAL A 118 1.62 -25.60 -15.74
N GLY A 119 2.24 -25.54 -16.92
CA GLY A 119 2.90 -26.70 -17.53
C GLY A 119 4.12 -27.19 -16.72
N HIS A 120 4.81 -28.23 -17.23
CA HIS A 120 5.98 -28.86 -16.56
C HIS A 120 7.31 -28.16 -16.84
N ALA A 121 7.32 -26.97 -17.46
CA ALA A 121 8.57 -26.28 -17.77
C ALA A 121 9.34 -25.94 -16.48
N THR A 122 10.64 -26.19 -16.46
CA THR A 122 11.54 -25.97 -15.31
C THR A 122 12.15 -24.56 -15.28
N GLY A 123 11.67 -23.64 -16.13
CA GLY A 123 12.19 -22.27 -16.20
C GLY A 123 11.83 -21.44 -14.98
N HIS A 124 12.81 -20.70 -14.44
CA HIS A 124 12.63 -19.73 -13.37
C HIS A 124 12.63 -18.29 -13.92
N ASN A 125 11.78 -18.00 -14.91
CA ASN A 125 11.71 -16.64 -15.46
C ASN A 125 10.69 -15.78 -14.69
N SER A 126 10.94 -14.49 -14.67
CA SER A 126 9.95 -13.53 -14.17
C SER A 126 8.94 -13.22 -15.27
N ASP A 127 7.66 -13.47 -15.02
CA ASP A 127 6.58 -13.19 -15.97
C ASP A 127 6.00 -11.77 -15.81
N THR A 128 6.16 -11.17 -14.64
CA THR A 128 5.74 -9.80 -14.34
C THR A 128 6.91 -9.05 -13.72
N LEU A 129 7.19 -7.86 -14.22
CA LEU A 129 8.27 -7.01 -13.72
C LEU A 129 7.78 -5.57 -13.66
N MET A 130 7.81 -4.97 -12.47
CA MET A 130 7.38 -3.61 -12.23
C MET A 130 8.33 -2.90 -11.26
N VAL A 131 8.53 -1.60 -11.48
CA VAL A 131 9.19 -0.72 -10.51
C VAL A 131 8.12 0.15 -9.87
N ALA A 132 7.95 0.02 -8.56
CA ALA A 132 7.11 0.90 -7.77
C ALA A 132 7.98 2.01 -7.17
N HIS A 133 7.76 3.24 -7.60
CA HIS A 133 8.41 4.43 -7.07
C HIS A 133 7.50 5.11 -6.07
N ILE A 134 7.92 5.21 -4.83
CA ILE A 134 7.26 5.96 -3.77
C ILE A 134 7.95 7.32 -3.71
N THR A 135 7.16 8.39 -3.85
CA THR A 135 7.68 9.77 -3.82
C THR A 135 8.25 10.14 -2.45
N ALA A 136 9.21 11.07 -2.40
CA ALA A 136 9.84 11.51 -1.16
C ALA A 136 8.86 12.11 -0.13
N ASP A 137 7.71 12.60 -0.57
CA ASP A 137 6.63 13.08 0.32
C ASP A 137 5.73 11.94 0.85
N HIS A 138 5.98 10.68 0.46
CA HIS A 138 5.25 9.47 0.82
C HIS A 138 3.72 9.54 0.56
N LYS A 139 3.31 10.33 -0.46
CA LYS A 139 1.89 10.51 -0.77
C LYS A 139 1.46 9.85 -2.07
N HIS A 140 2.40 9.52 -2.94
CA HIS A 140 2.12 8.98 -4.26
C HIS A 140 2.99 7.76 -4.57
N ILE A 141 2.43 6.85 -5.34
CA ILE A 141 3.18 5.72 -5.92
C ILE A 141 3.01 5.77 -7.43
N GLN A 142 4.13 5.69 -8.15
CA GLN A 142 4.14 5.45 -9.58
C GLN A 142 4.64 4.04 -9.86
N VAL A 143 3.80 3.20 -10.44
CA VAL A 143 4.15 1.84 -10.84
C VAL A 143 4.45 1.83 -12.34
N VAL A 144 5.69 1.46 -12.69
CA VAL A 144 6.14 1.34 -14.08
C VAL A 144 6.28 -0.13 -14.42
N SER A 145 5.45 -0.63 -15.35
CA SER A 145 5.57 -1.98 -15.88
C SER A 145 6.68 -2.07 -16.90
N LEU A 146 7.56 -3.05 -16.73
CA LEU A 146 8.63 -3.40 -17.66
C LEU A 146 8.22 -4.69 -18.39
N PRO A 147 7.99 -4.66 -19.73
CA PRO A 147 7.65 -5.86 -20.47
C PRO A 147 8.74 -6.92 -20.28
N ARG A 148 8.36 -8.14 -19.94
CA ARG A 148 9.31 -9.25 -19.68
C ARG A 148 10.20 -9.58 -20.87
N ASP A 149 9.72 -9.35 -22.09
CA ASP A 149 10.44 -9.62 -23.34
C ASP A 149 11.24 -8.40 -23.83
N SER A 150 11.45 -7.37 -22.96
CA SER A 150 12.29 -6.21 -23.25
C SER A 150 13.73 -6.64 -23.58
N TRP A 151 14.23 -6.24 -24.75
CA TRP A 151 15.57 -6.52 -25.20
C TRP A 151 16.57 -5.56 -24.59
N VAL A 152 17.28 -6.01 -23.57
CA VAL A 152 18.21 -5.18 -22.77
C VAL A 152 19.56 -5.88 -22.58
N ARG A 153 20.55 -5.13 -22.13
CA ARG A 153 21.84 -5.71 -21.76
C ARG A 153 21.76 -6.32 -20.36
N ILE A 154 22.06 -7.61 -20.25
CA ILE A 154 22.18 -8.31 -18.96
C ILE A 154 23.68 -8.32 -18.59
N PRO A 155 24.08 -7.81 -17.44
CA PRO A 155 25.46 -7.78 -16.98
C PRO A 155 26.12 -9.17 -17.01
N GLY A 156 27.22 -9.32 -17.75
CA GLY A 156 27.93 -10.60 -17.90
C GLY A 156 27.35 -11.56 -18.95
N PHE A 157 26.16 -11.29 -19.51
CA PHE A 157 25.46 -12.20 -20.46
C PHE A 157 25.11 -11.55 -21.80
N GLY A 158 25.42 -10.26 -22.00
CA GLY A 158 25.14 -9.56 -23.26
C GLY A 158 23.68 -9.14 -23.38
N MET A 159 23.23 -8.98 -24.66
CA MET A 159 21.86 -8.59 -24.97
C MET A 159 20.91 -9.79 -24.88
N ASN A 160 19.82 -9.65 -24.14
CA ASN A 160 18.82 -10.70 -23.98
C ASN A 160 17.48 -10.08 -23.53
N LYS A 161 16.42 -10.88 -23.43
CA LYS A 161 15.16 -10.51 -22.79
C LYS A 161 15.39 -10.27 -21.30
N ILE A 162 14.80 -9.22 -20.76
CA ILE A 162 15.01 -8.80 -19.36
C ILE A 162 14.65 -9.92 -18.37
N ASN A 163 13.60 -10.71 -18.65
CA ASN A 163 13.16 -11.81 -17.80
C ASN A 163 14.20 -12.93 -17.65
N ALA A 164 15.09 -13.12 -18.66
CA ALA A 164 16.14 -14.12 -18.62
C ALA A 164 17.16 -13.82 -17.48
N ALA A 165 17.30 -12.56 -17.07
CA ALA A 165 18.21 -12.20 -15.98
C ALA A 165 17.88 -12.93 -14.67
N PHE A 166 16.59 -13.18 -14.40
CA PHE A 166 16.21 -13.93 -13.20
C PHE A 166 16.63 -15.41 -13.28
N GLY A 167 16.43 -16.04 -14.42
CA GLY A 167 16.85 -17.44 -14.63
C GLY A 167 18.37 -17.61 -14.65
N LEU A 168 19.13 -16.64 -15.18
CA LEU A 168 20.58 -16.67 -15.33
C LEU A 168 21.34 -16.41 -14.03
N GLY A 169 20.84 -15.55 -13.17
CA GLY A 169 21.56 -15.11 -11.96
C GLY A 169 20.67 -14.69 -10.79
N GLY A 170 19.40 -15.09 -10.81
CA GLY A 170 18.46 -14.87 -9.74
C GLY A 170 18.13 -13.39 -9.49
N PRO A 171 17.57 -13.08 -8.31
CA PRO A 171 17.17 -11.73 -7.94
C PRO A 171 18.29 -10.70 -8.09
N ARG A 172 19.50 -11.04 -7.76
CA ARG A 172 20.65 -10.11 -7.80
C ARG A 172 20.99 -9.66 -9.21
N LEU A 173 20.98 -10.57 -10.18
CA LEU A 173 21.22 -10.22 -11.57
C LEU A 173 20.02 -9.45 -12.16
N MET A 174 18.80 -9.81 -11.75
CA MET A 174 17.59 -9.09 -12.15
C MET A 174 17.65 -7.63 -11.70
N VAL A 175 17.94 -7.35 -10.42
CA VAL A 175 18.09 -5.99 -9.88
C VAL A 175 19.14 -5.22 -10.67
N LYS A 176 20.35 -5.76 -10.83
CA LYS A 176 21.42 -5.11 -11.61
C LYS A 176 21.00 -4.82 -13.06
N THR A 177 20.26 -5.73 -13.68
CA THR A 177 19.80 -5.57 -15.05
C THR A 177 18.80 -4.42 -15.16
N VAL A 178 17.85 -4.35 -14.22
CA VAL A 178 16.86 -3.26 -14.16
C VAL A 178 17.55 -1.94 -13.87
N GLU A 179 18.46 -1.87 -12.90
CA GLU A 179 19.24 -0.66 -12.60
C GLU A 179 20.02 -0.16 -13.83
N GLN A 180 20.69 -1.07 -14.54
CA GLN A 180 21.42 -0.72 -15.75
C GLN A 180 20.50 -0.23 -16.87
N ALA A 181 19.32 -0.86 -17.05
CA ALA A 181 18.39 -0.51 -18.12
C ALA A 181 17.64 0.79 -17.87
N THR A 182 17.38 1.12 -16.60
CA THR A 182 16.54 2.28 -16.20
C THR A 182 17.35 3.46 -15.67
N GLY A 183 18.57 3.22 -15.18
CA GLY A 183 19.37 4.21 -14.45
C GLY A 183 18.86 4.53 -13.06
N LEU A 184 17.85 3.77 -12.55
CA LEU A 184 17.32 3.92 -11.20
C LEU A 184 18.17 3.13 -10.21
N VAL A 185 18.23 3.59 -8.97
CA VAL A 185 18.71 2.80 -7.84
C VAL A 185 17.52 2.01 -7.29
N ILE A 186 17.65 0.70 -7.17
CA ILE A 186 16.63 -0.16 -6.57
C ILE A 186 16.94 -0.33 -5.09
N ASN A 187 16.03 0.15 -4.25
CA ASN A 187 16.18 0.12 -2.80
C ASN A 187 15.76 -1.22 -2.22
N ASP A 188 14.67 -1.78 -2.73
CA ASP A 188 14.12 -3.03 -2.22
C ASP A 188 13.63 -3.92 -3.36
N PHE A 189 13.56 -5.24 -3.09
CA PHE A 189 13.09 -6.25 -4.03
C PHE A 189 12.01 -7.10 -3.36
N VAL A 190 10.94 -7.33 -4.10
CA VAL A 190 9.82 -8.19 -3.69
C VAL A 190 9.53 -9.21 -4.78
N GLU A 191 9.62 -10.48 -4.45
CA GLU A 191 9.27 -11.62 -5.30
C GLU A 191 7.94 -12.19 -4.83
N VAL A 192 7.00 -12.40 -5.76
CA VAL A 192 5.73 -13.06 -5.50
C VAL A 192 5.61 -14.27 -6.41
N ASN A 193 5.39 -15.46 -5.85
CA ASN A 193 5.14 -16.66 -6.61
C ASN A 193 3.64 -16.85 -6.91
N PHE A 194 3.30 -17.69 -7.89
CA PHE A 194 1.92 -17.90 -8.34
C PHE A 194 0.99 -18.43 -7.26
N LEU A 195 1.42 -19.42 -6.47
CA LEU A 195 0.59 -19.98 -5.41
C LEU A 195 0.32 -18.94 -4.32
N GLY A 196 1.33 -18.16 -4.01
CA GLY A 196 1.21 -17.07 -3.06
C GLY A 196 0.28 -15.97 -3.54
N PHE A 197 0.38 -15.61 -4.80
CA PHE A 197 -0.56 -14.67 -5.41
C PHE A 197 -2.01 -15.15 -5.28
N VAL A 198 -2.29 -16.42 -5.59
CA VAL A 198 -3.62 -17.02 -5.43
C VAL A 198 -4.10 -16.91 -3.98
N LYS A 199 -3.25 -17.26 -3.01
CA LYS A 199 -3.60 -17.18 -1.57
C LYS A 199 -3.87 -15.75 -1.10
N ILE A 200 -3.13 -14.76 -1.60
CA ILE A 200 -3.38 -13.34 -1.28
C ILE A 200 -4.76 -12.91 -1.76
N ILE A 201 -5.10 -13.24 -3.01
CA ILE A 201 -6.41 -12.89 -3.59
C ILE A 201 -7.54 -13.59 -2.82
N ASP A 202 -7.38 -14.86 -2.50
CA ASP A 202 -8.39 -15.63 -1.75
C ASP A 202 -8.55 -15.09 -0.31
N ALA A 203 -7.46 -14.65 0.33
CA ALA A 203 -7.52 -14.03 1.65
C ALA A 203 -8.22 -12.67 1.66
N LEU A 204 -8.21 -11.95 0.53
CA LEU A 204 -9.00 -10.73 0.33
C LEU A 204 -10.49 -11.04 0.12
N GLY A 205 -10.83 -12.29 -0.24
CA GLY A 205 -12.19 -12.70 -0.60
C GLY A 205 -12.46 -12.66 -2.09
N GLY A 206 -11.44 -12.44 -2.91
CA GLY A 206 -11.52 -12.22 -4.35
C GLY A 206 -11.24 -10.78 -4.74
N VAL A 207 -11.23 -10.51 -6.05
CA VAL A 207 -11.05 -9.16 -6.61
C VAL A 207 -11.92 -8.99 -7.86
N ASP A 208 -12.24 -7.75 -8.18
CA ASP A 208 -13.00 -7.43 -9.37
C ASP A 208 -12.07 -7.22 -10.58
N VAL A 209 -12.38 -7.89 -11.68
CA VAL A 209 -11.71 -7.69 -12.97
C VAL A 209 -12.74 -7.35 -14.04
N CYS A 210 -12.31 -6.65 -15.08
CA CYS A 210 -13.16 -6.27 -16.20
C CYS A 210 -12.55 -6.69 -17.53
N LEU A 211 -13.31 -7.45 -18.29
CA LEU A 211 -12.92 -7.85 -19.65
C LEU A 211 -13.72 -7.04 -20.67
N PRO A 212 -13.04 -6.33 -21.57
CA PRO A 212 -13.73 -5.62 -22.65
C PRO A 212 -14.35 -6.58 -23.68
N TYR A 213 -13.86 -7.82 -23.75
CA TYR A 213 -14.32 -8.87 -24.66
C TYR A 213 -14.37 -10.21 -23.94
N ALA A 214 -15.14 -11.17 -24.48
CA ALA A 214 -15.10 -12.55 -24.00
C ALA A 214 -13.73 -13.16 -24.29
N VAL A 215 -13.18 -13.85 -23.32
CA VAL A 215 -11.88 -14.52 -23.38
C VAL A 215 -12.06 -16.03 -23.29
N ASN A 216 -11.40 -16.74 -24.20
CA ASN A 216 -11.31 -18.20 -24.21
C ASN A 216 -9.87 -18.59 -24.54
N ASP A 217 -9.00 -18.57 -23.52
CA ASP A 217 -7.58 -18.91 -23.67
C ASP A 217 -7.27 -20.26 -23.00
N PRO A 218 -7.10 -21.33 -23.78
CA PRO A 218 -6.78 -22.66 -23.24
C PRO A 218 -5.39 -22.72 -22.60
N TYR A 219 -4.47 -21.79 -22.91
CA TYR A 219 -3.11 -21.78 -22.36
C TYR A 219 -3.06 -21.24 -20.93
N SER A 220 -3.81 -20.19 -20.64
CA SER A 220 -3.99 -19.69 -19.26
C SER A 220 -5.09 -20.43 -18.52
N GLY A 221 -5.99 -21.10 -19.26
CA GLY A 221 -7.21 -21.73 -18.73
C GLY A 221 -8.32 -20.71 -18.44
N LEU A 222 -8.22 -19.47 -18.96
CA LEU A 222 -9.21 -18.43 -18.74
C LEU A 222 -10.38 -18.60 -19.71
N HIS A 223 -11.59 -18.77 -19.14
CA HIS A 223 -12.86 -18.79 -19.87
C HIS A 223 -13.81 -17.82 -19.18
N MET A 224 -14.00 -16.64 -19.75
CA MET A 224 -14.85 -15.58 -19.17
C MET A 224 -15.52 -14.74 -20.26
N SER A 225 -16.78 -14.35 -20.00
CA SER A 225 -17.50 -13.40 -20.85
C SER A 225 -16.96 -11.98 -20.68
N ALA A 226 -17.32 -11.09 -21.61
CA ALA A 226 -17.11 -9.66 -21.44
C ALA A 226 -17.85 -9.13 -20.21
N GLY A 227 -17.33 -8.06 -19.58
CA GLY A 227 -17.94 -7.39 -18.46
C GLY A 227 -17.14 -7.50 -17.17
N ARG A 228 -17.77 -7.10 -16.08
CA ARG A 228 -17.21 -7.12 -14.71
C ARG A 228 -17.42 -8.47 -14.06
N HIS A 229 -16.38 -9.01 -13.45
CA HIS A 229 -16.40 -10.29 -12.76
C HIS A 229 -15.68 -10.19 -11.42
N HIS A 230 -16.28 -10.73 -10.38
CA HIS A 230 -15.60 -10.98 -9.13
C HIS A 230 -14.91 -12.35 -9.21
N VAL A 231 -13.59 -12.38 -9.07
CA VAL A 231 -12.78 -13.58 -9.32
C VAL A 231 -11.98 -13.99 -8.08
N ASN A 232 -11.87 -15.30 -7.88
CA ASN A 232 -10.95 -15.88 -6.88
C ASN A 232 -9.50 -15.86 -7.39
N GLY A 233 -8.55 -16.29 -6.54
CA GLY A 233 -7.13 -16.24 -6.86
C GLY A 233 -6.74 -17.05 -8.10
N ILE A 234 -7.35 -18.20 -8.34
CA ILE A 234 -7.07 -19.04 -9.54
C ILE A 234 -7.47 -18.29 -10.81
N ARG A 235 -8.69 -17.76 -10.86
CA ARG A 235 -9.16 -16.99 -12.03
C ARG A 235 -8.41 -15.68 -12.21
N ALA A 236 -8.03 -15.02 -11.12
CA ALA A 236 -7.18 -13.83 -11.15
C ALA A 236 -5.79 -14.15 -11.75
N LEU A 237 -5.20 -15.30 -11.40
CA LEU A 237 -3.94 -15.76 -11.99
C LEU A 237 -4.08 -16.10 -13.48
N GLN A 238 -5.17 -16.77 -13.88
CA GLN A 238 -5.47 -17.05 -15.27
C GLN A 238 -5.60 -15.75 -16.09
N PHE A 239 -6.32 -14.76 -15.53
CA PHE A 239 -6.47 -13.43 -16.13
C PHE A 239 -5.11 -12.70 -16.28
N ALA A 240 -4.26 -12.70 -15.27
CA ALA A 240 -2.93 -12.08 -15.33
C ALA A 240 -1.99 -12.77 -16.37
N ARG A 241 -2.30 -13.99 -16.77
CA ARG A 241 -1.49 -14.82 -17.68
C ARG A 241 -2.06 -14.91 -19.09
N ASP A 242 -3.25 -14.37 -19.36
CA ASP A 242 -3.85 -14.36 -20.69
C ASP A 242 -2.92 -13.68 -21.71
N ARG A 243 -2.71 -14.34 -22.83
CA ARG A 243 -1.81 -13.88 -23.91
C ARG A 243 -2.44 -13.92 -25.28
N HIS A 244 -3.46 -14.73 -25.47
CA HIS A 244 -3.94 -15.12 -26.80
C HIS A 244 -5.22 -14.41 -27.21
N SER A 245 -5.83 -13.67 -26.27
CA SER A 245 -7.13 -13.05 -26.52
C SER A 245 -7.05 -11.72 -27.28
N PHE A 246 -5.83 -11.18 -27.51
CA PHE A 246 -5.66 -9.87 -28.15
C PHE A 246 -4.53 -9.87 -29.18
N ALA A 247 -4.75 -9.15 -30.29
CA ALA A 247 -3.76 -8.97 -31.35
C ALA A 247 -2.44 -8.30 -30.91
N LEU A 248 -2.44 -7.63 -29.73
CA LEU A 248 -1.30 -6.97 -29.10
C LEU A 248 -0.99 -7.63 -27.75
N SER A 249 -0.79 -8.94 -27.76
CA SER A 249 -0.75 -9.83 -26.60
C SER A 249 0.03 -9.34 -25.37
N ASP A 250 1.23 -8.78 -25.53
CA ASP A 250 2.06 -8.33 -24.40
C ASP A 250 1.57 -7.03 -23.77
N LEU A 251 1.02 -6.11 -24.57
CA LEU A 251 0.49 -4.83 -24.05
C LEU A 251 -0.85 -5.00 -23.33
N ALA A 252 -1.71 -5.87 -23.87
CA ALA A 252 -2.95 -6.24 -23.20
C ALA A 252 -2.66 -6.87 -21.84
N ARG A 253 -1.71 -7.80 -21.77
CA ARG A 253 -1.28 -8.40 -20.50
C ARG A 253 -0.76 -7.38 -19.48
N ILE A 254 0.00 -6.38 -19.91
CA ILE A 254 0.44 -5.30 -19.00
C ILE A 254 -0.77 -4.54 -18.45
N ALA A 255 -1.77 -4.23 -19.28
CA ALA A 255 -2.98 -3.56 -18.86
C ALA A 255 -3.78 -4.42 -17.87
N ASP A 256 -3.91 -5.73 -18.11
CA ASP A 256 -4.57 -6.67 -17.23
C ASP A 256 -3.87 -6.81 -15.89
N GLN A 257 -2.54 -6.87 -15.87
CA GLN A 257 -1.74 -6.89 -14.65
C GLN A 257 -1.86 -5.60 -13.85
N GLN A 258 -1.90 -4.42 -14.52
CA GLN A 258 -2.12 -3.13 -13.86
C GLN A 258 -3.53 -3.04 -13.28
N GLN A 259 -4.55 -3.49 -14.03
CA GLN A 259 -5.92 -3.56 -13.55
C GLN A 259 -6.02 -4.45 -12.32
N LEU A 260 -5.43 -5.64 -12.38
CA LEU A 260 -5.46 -6.60 -11.28
C LEU A 260 -4.79 -6.05 -10.02
N LEU A 261 -3.60 -5.44 -10.15
CA LEU A 261 -2.91 -4.82 -9.01
C LEU A 261 -3.74 -3.66 -8.41
N SER A 262 -4.37 -2.87 -9.28
CA SER A 262 -5.30 -1.83 -8.86
C SER A 262 -6.49 -2.39 -8.07
N SER A 263 -7.09 -3.48 -8.54
CA SER A 263 -8.22 -4.14 -7.88
C SER A 263 -7.81 -4.73 -6.53
N VAL A 264 -6.62 -5.33 -6.43
CA VAL A 264 -6.04 -5.82 -5.17
C VAL A 264 -5.88 -4.69 -4.16
N LEU A 265 -5.31 -3.55 -4.59
CA LEU A 265 -5.13 -2.39 -3.71
C LEU A 265 -6.48 -1.80 -3.26
N SER A 266 -7.45 -1.71 -4.17
CA SER A 266 -8.80 -1.23 -3.84
C SER A 266 -9.51 -2.17 -2.86
N GLU A 267 -9.43 -3.48 -3.09
CA GLU A 267 -10.06 -4.47 -2.21
C GLU A 267 -9.42 -4.49 -0.83
N ALA A 268 -8.09 -4.49 -0.76
CA ALA A 268 -7.38 -4.41 0.51
C ALA A 268 -7.77 -3.16 1.32
N ALA A 269 -8.03 -2.02 0.65
CA ALA A 269 -8.42 -0.78 1.31
C ALA A 269 -9.90 -0.73 1.69
N SER A 270 -10.81 -1.38 0.91
CA SER A 270 -12.27 -1.20 1.00
C SER A 270 -13.00 -2.32 1.75
N SER A 271 -12.46 -3.54 1.74
CA SER A 271 -13.13 -4.75 2.25
C SER A 271 -13.28 -4.82 3.77
N GLY A 272 -12.86 -3.79 4.50
CA GLY A 272 -12.74 -3.86 5.97
C GLY A 272 -11.69 -4.87 6.44
N THR A 273 -10.87 -5.41 5.53
CA THR A 273 -9.80 -6.36 5.84
C THR A 273 -8.83 -5.77 6.85
N LEU A 274 -8.48 -4.49 6.69
CA LEU A 274 -7.56 -3.80 7.60
C LEU A 274 -8.15 -3.55 8.98
N THR A 275 -9.47 -3.47 9.12
CA THR A 275 -10.18 -3.23 10.38
C THR A 275 -10.63 -4.51 11.08
N ASN A 276 -10.70 -5.64 10.36
CA ASN A 276 -11.06 -6.93 10.91
C ASN A 276 -9.78 -7.73 11.24
N PRO A 277 -9.47 -7.98 12.52
CA PRO A 277 -8.21 -8.63 12.92
C PRO A 277 -8.06 -10.07 12.37
N VAL A 278 -9.16 -10.80 12.18
CA VAL A 278 -9.13 -12.17 11.64
C VAL A 278 -8.80 -12.12 10.14
N LYS A 279 -9.51 -11.31 9.35
CA LYS A 279 -9.23 -11.14 7.91
C LYS A 279 -7.81 -10.62 7.69
N PHE A 280 -7.38 -9.65 8.49
CA PHE A 280 -6.04 -9.08 8.42
C PHE A 280 -4.96 -10.13 8.72
N SER A 281 -5.13 -10.97 9.73
CA SER A 281 -4.18 -12.04 10.04
C SER A 281 -4.08 -13.09 8.93
N HIS A 282 -5.21 -13.44 8.29
CA HIS A 282 -5.23 -14.35 7.13
C HIS A 282 -4.51 -13.75 5.93
N LEU A 283 -4.78 -12.47 5.60
CA LEU A 283 -4.09 -11.77 4.51
C LEU A 283 -2.58 -11.70 4.78
N LEU A 284 -2.21 -11.37 6.01
CA LEU A 284 -0.82 -11.26 6.41
C LEU A 284 -0.08 -12.61 6.33
N SER A 285 -0.72 -13.69 6.81
CA SER A 285 -0.18 -15.05 6.69
C SER A 285 -0.03 -15.46 5.23
N ALA A 286 -1.03 -15.18 4.38
CA ALA A 286 -0.96 -15.45 2.96
C ALA A 286 0.18 -14.67 2.29
N ALA A 287 0.29 -13.36 2.58
CA ALA A 287 1.31 -12.49 2.03
C ALA A 287 2.73 -12.93 2.44
N THR A 288 2.95 -13.24 3.71
CA THR A 288 4.27 -13.67 4.21
C THR A 288 4.71 -15.02 3.65
N ALA A 289 3.77 -15.95 3.45
CA ALA A 289 4.05 -17.25 2.83
C ALA A 289 4.26 -17.15 1.32
N ALA A 290 3.76 -16.10 0.69
CA ALA A 290 3.71 -15.88 -0.75
C ALA A 290 4.91 -15.13 -1.30
N THR A 291 5.57 -14.33 -0.45
CA THR A 291 6.56 -13.36 -0.89
C THR A 291 7.94 -13.67 -0.34
N LYS A 292 8.94 -13.40 -1.18
CA LYS A 292 10.31 -13.23 -0.70
C LYS A 292 10.72 -11.79 -0.88
N VAL A 293 11.37 -11.24 0.12
CA VAL A 293 11.81 -9.84 0.11
C VAL A 293 13.32 -9.75 0.24
N ASP A 294 13.89 -8.64 -0.20
CA ASP A 294 15.33 -8.41 0.03
C ASP A 294 15.67 -8.51 1.51
N SER A 295 16.86 -9.02 1.78
CA SER A 295 17.38 -9.18 3.15
C SER A 295 17.48 -7.87 3.92
N LYS A 296 17.66 -6.75 3.21
CA LYS A 296 17.79 -5.41 3.78
C LYS A 296 16.43 -4.71 3.96
N LEU A 297 15.33 -5.25 3.41
CA LEU A 297 14.02 -4.62 3.55
C LEU A 297 13.61 -4.54 5.01
N ASN A 298 13.37 -3.32 5.47
CA ASN A 298 12.75 -3.06 6.76
C ASN A 298 11.23 -2.98 6.60
N VAL A 299 10.53 -4.05 6.99
CA VAL A 299 9.07 -4.17 6.82
C VAL A 299 8.32 -3.11 7.62
N THR A 300 8.81 -2.73 8.79
CA THR A 300 8.16 -1.71 9.62
C THR A 300 8.29 -0.32 9.00
N SER A 301 9.46 0.03 8.49
CA SER A 301 9.66 1.29 7.75
C SER A 301 8.78 1.34 6.51
N LEU A 302 8.72 0.27 5.72
CA LEU A 302 7.86 0.21 4.54
C LEU A 302 6.37 0.35 4.91
N ALA A 303 5.92 -0.30 5.99
CA ALA A 303 4.54 -0.17 6.45
C ALA A 303 4.21 1.27 6.89
N ASP A 304 5.14 1.95 7.56
CA ASP A 304 5.00 3.36 7.94
C ASP A 304 4.92 4.28 6.72
N GLU A 305 5.69 4.03 5.69
CA GLU A 305 5.65 4.79 4.44
C GLU A 305 4.35 4.59 3.67
N LEU A 306 3.85 3.36 3.62
CA LEU A 306 2.64 3.02 2.88
C LEU A 306 1.34 3.45 3.58
N ARG A 307 1.34 3.67 4.90
CA ARG A 307 0.12 3.98 5.69
C ARG A 307 -0.62 5.25 5.25
N LEU A 308 0.09 6.21 4.65
CA LEU A 308 -0.47 7.50 4.22
C LEU A 308 -0.97 7.45 2.77
N ILE A 309 -0.66 6.39 2.04
CA ILE A 309 -0.95 6.27 0.61
C ILE A 309 -2.39 5.78 0.43
N ARG A 310 -3.16 6.54 -0.34
CA ARG A 310 -4.52 6.16 -0.71
C ARG A 310 -4.53 5.46 -2.07
N PRO A 311 -5.47 4.54 -2.35
CA PRO A 311 -5.55 3.86 -3.66
C PRO A 311 -5.58 4.82 -4.85
N GLY A 312 -6.25 5.98 -4.72
CA GLY A 312 -6.28 7.01 -5.75
C GLY A 312 -4.96 7.77 -5.97
N ALA A 313 -3.97 7.58 -5.10
CA ALA A 313 -2.63 8.16 -5.22
C ALA A 313 -1.63 7.21 -5.91
N VAL A 314 -2.07 6.01 -6.27
CA VAL A 314 -1.29 5.04 -7.05
C VAL A 314 -1.60 5.22 -8.53
N SER A 315 -0.57 5.41 -9.34
CA SER A 315 -0.67 5.52 -10.78
C SER A 315 0.14 4.43 -11.48
N PHE A 316 -0.35 4.00 -12.63
CA PHE A 316 0.25 2.93 -13.43
C PHE A 316 0.65 3.47 -14.80
N THR A 317 1.82 3.08 -15.24
CA THR A 317 2.31 3.32 -16.61
C THR A 317 3.13 2.13 -17.09
N ALA A 318 3.43 2.07 -18.37
CA ALA A 318 4.39 1.13 -18.91
C ALA A 318 5.57 1.90 -19.50
N VAL A 319 6.75 1.28 -19.56
CA VAL A 319 7.88 1.86 -20.27
C VAL A 319 7.50 2.12 -21.74
N PRO A 320 7.80 3.30 -22.29
CA PRO A 320 7.49 3.61 -23.68
C PRO A 320 8.22 2.69 -24.65
N LEU A 321 7.48 2.14 -25.63
CA LEU A 321 7.99 1.16 -26.58
C LEU A 321 8.23 1.79 -27.96
N ALA A 322 9.28 1.34 -28.63
CA ALA A 322 9.55 1.62 -30.04
C ALA A 322 9.02 0.51 -30.94
N SER A 323 9.10 -0.76 -30.49
CA SER A 323 8.60 -1.93 -31.22
C SER A 323 8.18 -3.03 -30.26
N THR A 324 7.08 -3.71 -30.61
CA THR A 324 6.59 -4.92 -29.93
C THR A 324 6.93 -6.20 -30.68
N ASN A 325 7.44 -6.10 -31.91
CA ASN A 325 7.70 -7.21 -32.82
C ASN A 325 9.16 -7.19 -33.32
N PHE A 326 10.10 -6.89 -32.41
CA PHE A 326 11.51 -6.94 -32.75
C PHE A 326 11.98 -8.39 -32.80
N VAL A 327 12.58 -8.79 -33.93
CA VAL A 327 13.26 -10.08 -34.05
C VAL A 327 14.71 -9.87 -33.60
N ALA A 328 15.07 -10.49 -32.51
CA ALA A 328 16.42 -10.41 -31.98
C ALA A 328 17.42 -11.20 -32.83
N PRO A 329 18.74 -10.93 -32.76
CA PRO A 329 19.74 -11.65 -33.55
C PRO A 329 19.77 -13.16 -33.34
N ASN A 330 19.25 -13.65 -32.23
CA ASN A 330 19.07 -15.06 -31.91
C ASN A 330 17.76 -15.67 -32.49
N GLY A 331 16.98 -14.89 -33.25
CA GLY A 331 15.70 -15.29 -33.84
C GLY A 331 14.48 -15.18 -32.93
N GLU A 332 14.66 -14.79 -31.66
CA GLU A 332 13.55 -14.63 -30.72
C GLU A 332 12.76 -13.33 -30.94
N SER A 333 11.44 -13.40 -30.74
CA SER A 333 10.62 -12.20 -30.66
C SER A 333 10.87 -11.46 -29.36
N ALA A 334 11.12 -10.15 -29.44
CA ALA A 334 11.43 -9.30 -28.32
C ALA A 334 10.75 -7.92 -28.45
N VAL A 335 10.87 -7.10 -27.41
CA VAL A 335 10.31 -5.75 -27.32
C VAL A 335 11.44 -4.73 -27.21
N LEU A 336 11.38 -3.66 -28.01
CA LEU A 336 12.33 -2.55 -27.93
C LEU A 336 11.70 -1.34 -27.24
N TRP A 337 12.42 -0.75 -26.31
CA TRP A 337 12.04 0.53 -25.69
C TRP A 337 12.33 1.70 -26.63
N ASN A 338 11.45 2.68 -26.61
CA ASN A 338 11.78 4.00 -27.12
C ASN A 338 12.77 4.66 -26.17
N GLN A 339 14.05 4.62 -26.48
CA GLN A 339 15.13 5.01 -25.56
C GLN A 339 14.99 6.47 -25.09
N ALA A 340 14.59 7.39 -25.97
CA ALA A 340 14.42 8.80 -25.60
C ALA A 340 13.26 9.00 -24.61
N ALA A 341 12.09 8.38 -24.90
CA ALA A 341 10.91 8.51 -24.05
C ALA A 341 11.05 7.73 -22.75
N ALA A 342 11.69 6.55 -22.79
CA ALA A 342 11.99 5.75 -21.59
C ALA A 342 13.00 6.48 -20.70
N GLY A 343 14.07 7.06 -21.27
CA GLY A 343 15.03 7.87 -20.56
C GLY A 343 14.39 9.07 -19.87
N ALA A 344 13.46 9.77 -20.56
CA ALA A 344 12.72 10.88 -19.97
C ALA A 344 11.83 10.42 -18.80
N LEU A 345 11.14 9.27 -18.93
CA LEU A 345 10.32 8.69 -17.87
C LEU A 345 11.18 8.37 -16.63
N PHE A 346 12.29 7.65 -16.81
CA PHE A 346 13.15 7.26 -15.68
C PHE A 346 13.89 8.46 -15.07
N GLN A 347 14.19 9.48 -15.86
CA GLN A 347 14.74 10.73 -15.31
C GLN A 347 13.72 11.48 -14.44
N GLN A 348 12.44 11.51 -14.80
CA GLN A 348 11.38 12.08 -13.96
C GLN A 348 11.28 11.31 -12.62
N ILE A 349 11.34 9.98 -12.65
CA ILE A 349 11.35 9.15 -11.46
C ILE A 349 12.58 9.42 -10.61
N LYS A 350 13.76 9.46 -11.22
CA LYS A 350 15.03 9.70 -10.53
C LYS A 350 15.10 11.05 -9.82
N THR A 351 14.45 12.07 -10.40
CA THR A 351 14.38 13.43 -9.84
C THR A 351 13.16 13.65 -8.95
N ASP A 352 12.37 12.62 -8.71
CA ASP A 352 11.12 12.66 -7.94
C ASP A 352 10.16 13.77 -8.43
N HIS A 353 10.19 14.05 -9.73
CA HIS A 353 9.33 15.05 -10.34
C HIS A 353 7.98 14.45 -10.69
N TRP A 354 7.05 14.46 -9.72
CA TRP A 354 5.67 14.12 -9.97
C TRP A 354 4.96 15.24 -10.74
N SER A 355 4.92 15.16 -12.06
CA SER A 355 4.05 16.04 -12.84
C SER A 355 2.60 15.60 -12.63
N LYS A 356 1.85 16.31 -11.78
CA LYS A 356 0.40 16.29 -11.83
C LYS A 356 0.00 16.70 -13.26
N HIS A 357 -0.24 15.76 -14.14
CA HIS A 357 -0.89 16.04 -15.39
C HIS A 357 -2.31 16.55 -15.07
N ARG A 358 -2.42 17.87 -14.82
CA ARG A 358 -3.69 18.57 -14.88
C ARG A 358 -4.26 18.28 -16.26
N HIS A 359 -5.36 17.56 -16.32
CA HIS A 359 -6.20 17.48 -17.51
C HIS A 359 -6.68 18.89 -17.85
N ARG A 360 -5.89 19.62 -18.60
CA ARG A 360 -6.32 20.83 -19.28
C ARG A 360 -6.87 20.35 -20.61
N HIS A 361 -8.18 20.11 -20.67
CA HIS A 361 -8.89 19.96 -21.92
C HIS A 361 -8.67 21.24 -22.74
N LYS A 362 -7.66 21.24 -23.60
CA LYS A 362 -7.61 22.16 -24.73
C LYS A 362 -8.32 21.46 -25.89
N HIS A 363 -9.54 21.86 -26.13
CA HIS A 363 -10.16 21.66 -27.45
C HIS A 363 -9.30 22.38 -28.48
N HIS A 364 -8.53 21.65 -29.27
CA HIS A 364 -7.97 22.12 -30.49
C HIS A 364 -8.70 21.47 -31.66
N HIS A 365 -9.49 22.29 -32.36
CA HIS A 365 -9.97 21.99 -33.69
C HIS A 365 -8.77 21.95 -34.67
N GLY A 366 -8.76 20.96 -35.53
CA GLY A 366 -8.29 20.93 -36.89
C GLY A 366 -6.81 21.17 -37.16
N GLY A 367 -6.16 20.12 -37.67
CA GLY A 367 -4.85 20.17 -38.32
C GLY A 367 -4.42 18.77 -38.69
N ALA A 368 -4.71 18.34 -39.94
CA ALA A 368 -4.18 17.12 -40.53
C ALA A 368 -2.68 17.29 -40.76
N GLY A 369 -1.86 16.69 -39.95
CA GLY A 369 -0.42 16.54 -40.11
C GLY A 369 -0.08 15.05 -39.99
N SER A 370 0.32 14.43 -41.10
CA SER A 370 0.84 13.06 -41.21
C SER A 370 2.21 12.94 -40.54
N GLY A 371 2.22 12.83 -39.21
CA GLY A 371 3.39 12.45 -38.44
C GLY A 371 3.09 11.11 -37.80
N GLN A 372 3.94 10.12 -38.01
CA GLN A 372 3.93 8.82 -37.31
C GLN A 372 3.83 9.08 -35.81
N ARG A 373 2.61 8.98 -35.28
CA ARG A 373 2.39 9.00 -33.83
C ARG A 373 2.99 7.70 -33.29
N SER A 374 4.00 7.84 -32.45
CA SER A 374 4.49 6.73 -31.62
C SER A 374 3.30 6.14 -30.86
N VAL A 375 2.90 4.94 -31.27
CA VAL A 375 1.58 4.34 -31.01
C VAL A 375 1.33 4.03 -29.53
N TRP A 376 2.30 4.22 -28.61
CA TRP A 376 2.25 3.65 -27.30
C TRP A 376 2.83 4.51 -26.17
N GLN A 377 2.35 5.73 -26.03
CA GLN A 377 2.37 6.38 -24.71
C GLN A 377 1.08 6.00 -23.98
N ALA A 378 1.10 4.91 -23.24
CA ALA A 378 0.04 4.60 -22.30
C ALA A 378 -0.02 5.78 -21.31
N LYS A 379 -1.11 6.56 -21.36
CA LYS A 379 -1.33 7.61 -20.36
C LYS A 379 -1.38 6.95 -18.99
N PRO A 380 -0.70 7.51 -17.98
CA PRO A 380 -0.79 6.99 -16.62
C PRO A 380 -2.25 6.88 -16.20
N LYS A 381 -2.67 5.70 -15.78
CA LYS A 381 -4.01 5.47 -15.22
C LYS A 381 -3.88 5.43 -13.70
N THR A 382 -4.78 6.10 -12.99
CA THR A 382 -4.87 5.89 -11.54
C THR A 382 -5.47 4.51 -11.24
N ALA A 383 -5.26 4.01 -10.03
CA ALA A 383 -5.85 2.75 -9.59
C ALA A 383 -7.38 2.74 -9.79
N ALA A 384 -8.06 3.87 -9.55
CA ALA A 384 -9.49 4.02 -9.80
C ALA A 384 -9.86 3.98 -11.29
N GLN A 385 -8.98 4.43 -12.20
CA GLN A 385 -9.20 4.42 -13.65
C GLN A 385 -8.80 3.09 -14.31
N ALA A 386 -8.02 2.26 -13.64
CA ALA A 386 -7.67 0.93 -14.09
C ALA A 386 -8.74 -0.11 -13.73
N ALA A 387 -9.58 0.16 -12.73
CA ALA A 387 -10.75 -0.65 -12.42
C ALA A 387 -11.89 -0.38 -13.44
N CYS A 388 -12.79 -1.33 -13.62
CA CYS A 388 -13.93 -1.24 -14.54
C CYS A 388 -14.69 0.09 -14.39
N HIS A 389 -14.80 0.83 -15.48
CA HIS A 389 -15.81 1.86 -15.71
C HIS A 389 -16.92 1.32 -16.57
#